data_917562da072e9a97405a3b54c4d26b00
#
_entry.id   917562da072e9a97405a3b54c4d26b00
#
_cell.length_a   1.000
_cell.length_b   1.000
_cell.length_c   1.000
_cell.angle_alpha   90.00
_cell.angle_beta   90.00
_cell.angle_gamma   90.00
#
_symmetry.space_group_name_H-M   'P 1'
#
loop_
_entity.id
_entity.type
_entity.pdbx_description
1 polymer ?
#
loop_
_entity_poly.entity_id
_entity_poly.type
_entity_poly.pdbx_seq_one_letter_code
_entity_poly.pdbx_strand_id
1 'polypeptide(L)'
;MVRSFALMVGLLAAMPAIAGEMSAEEARRFVIGKMFNYTCFEGTRGLGRVNSDGSVTGSIQFQGAGEVRHAHLPANTLQVKGESVCASLRGLPMQPCFNLDRTSANSFRGSISGLGFAYCDFTRHAGRTTVAHGVQRTQTAQPLGLRPTLTADTNN
;
A
#
# COMPACT_ATOMS: atom_id res chain seq x y z
N MET A 1 45.41 -10.68 -44.24
CA MET A 1 44.04 -10.15 -44.13
C MET A 1 43.58 -10.35 -42.70
N VAL A 2 43.73 -9.35 -41.85
CA VAL A 2 43.36 -9.40 -40.41
C VAL A 2 42.05 -8.64 -40.25
N ARG A 3 40.96 -9.35 -39.91
CA ARG A 3 39.62 -8.76 -39.62
C ARG A 3 39.59 -8.37 -38.18
N SER A 4 39.69 -7.07 -37.89
CA SER A 4 39.44 -6.49 -36.54
C SER A 4 37.96 -6.47 -36.26
N PHE A 5 37.51 -7.30 -35.32
CA PHE A 5 36.18 -7.21 -34.72
C PHE A 5 36.21 -6.17 -33.58
N ALA A 6 35.60 -5.03 -33.79
CA ALA A 6 35.40 -4.02 -32.76
C ALA A 6 34.21 -4.43 -31.90
N LEU A 7 34.46 -4.84 -30.65
CA LEU A 7 33.46 -5.07 -29.62
C LEU A 7 32.96 -3.71 -29.13
N MET A 8 31.74 -3.31 -29.52
CA MET A 8 31.03 -2.19 -28.94
C MET A 8 30.45 -2.64 -27.58
N VAL A 9 31.10 -2.26 -26.50
CA VAL A 9 30.56 -2.39 -25.13
C VAL A 9 29.60 -1.23 -24.91
N GLY A 10 28.29 -1.51 -24.98
CA GLY A 10 27.26 -0.55 -24.64
C GLY A 10 27.22 -0.32 -23.12
N LEU A 11 27.64 0.85 -22.65
CA LEU A 11 27.45 1.31 -21.28
C LEU A 11 25.94 1.58 -21.08
N LEU A 12 25.25 0.67 -20.39
CA LEU A 12 23.93 0.96 -19.81
C LEU A 12 24.15 1.93 -18.64
N ALA A 13 23.91 3.23 -18.88
CA ALA A 13 23.85 4.22 -17.83
C ALA A 13 22.61 3.95 -16.97
N ALA A 14 22.80 3.35 -15.79
CA ALA A 14 21.79 3.28 -14.75
C ALA A 14 21.47 4.72 -14.31
N MET A 15 20.31 5.25 -14.71
CA MET A 15 19.83 6.55 -14.21
C MET A 15 19.56 6.42 -12.72
N PRO A 16 20.18 7.24 -11.86
CA PRO A 16 19.86 7.27 -10.44
C PRO A 16 18.39 7.62 -10.27
N ALA A 17 17.67 6.87 -9.44
CA ALA A 17 16.31 7.23 -9.03
C ALA A 17 16.40 8.57 -8.30
N ILE A 18 15.82 9.62 -8.86
CA ILE A 18 15.88 10.99 -8.30
C ILE A 18 15.04 10.96 -7.02
N ALA A 19 15.72 10.97 -5.85
CA ALA A 19 15.12 11.31 -4.58
C ALA A 19 14.98 12.84 -4.54
N GLY A 20 13.83 13.35 -4.09
CA GLY A 20 13.59 14.78 -3.99
C GLY A 20 12.12 15.14 -3.84
N GLU A 21 11.85 16.39 -3.64
CA GLU A 21 10.50 16.94 -3.52
C GLU A 21 9.72 16.70 -4.81
N MET A 22 8.51 16.15 -4.67
CA MET A 22 7.60 15.91 -5.79
C MET A 22 6.68 17.12 -5.94
N SER A 23 6.47 17.57 -7.18
CA SER A 23 5.37 18.48 -7.48
C SER A 23 4.03 17.80 -7.13
N ALA A 24 2.98 18.58 -6.87
CA ALA A 24 1.67 18.04 -6.52
C ALA A 24 1.11 17.09 -7.58
N GLU A 25 1.37 17.38 -8.85
CA GLU A 25 0.91 16.54 -9.96
C GLU A 25 1.73 15.23 -10.06
N GLU A 26 3.01 15.28 -9.77
CA GLU A 26 3.87 14.10 -9.66
C GLU A 26 3.44 13.21 -8.50
N ALA A 27 3.21 13.81 -7.34
CA ALA A 27 2.72 13.12 -6.15
C ALA A 27 1.38 12.45 -6.41
N ARG A 28 0.46 13.15 -7.06
CA ARG A 28 -0.84 12.60 -7.47
C ARG A 28 -0.67 11.35 -8.35
N ARG A 29 0.13 11.40 -9.40
CA ARG A 29 0.41 10.24 -10.27
C ARG A 29 1.13 9.11 -9.53
N PHE A 30 1.94 9.46 -8.56
CA PHE A 30 2.67 8.48 -7.76
C PHE A 30 1.75 7.69 -6.83
N VAL A 31 0.76 8.32 -6.19
CA VAL A 31 -0.05 7.70 -5.14
C VAL A 31 -1.40 7.14 -5.61
N ILE A 32 -2.03 7.74 -6.63
CA ILE A 32 -3.40 7.37 -7.05
C ILE A 32 -3.50 5.88 -7.40
N GLY A 33 -4.53 5.24 -6.83
CA GLY A 33 -4.88 3.84 -7.09
C GLY A 33 -3.94 2.80 -6.46
N LYS A 34 -2.87 3.26 -5.82
CA LYS A 34 -1.87 2.37 -5.21
C LYS A 34 -2.09 2.26 -3.71
N MET A 35 -1.70 1.13 -3.15
CA MET A 35 -1.74 0.85 -1.72
C MET A 35 -0.36 1.11 -1.11
N PHE A 36 -0.33 1.82 0.02
CA PHE A 36 0.89 2.13 0.75
C PHE A 36 0.78 1.71 2.21
N ASN A 37 1.81 1.06 2.73
CA ASN A 37 2.05 1.00 4.17
C ASN A 37 2.62 2.33 4.60
N TYR A 38 2.21 2.83 5.77
CA TYR A 38 2.78 4.04 6.32
C TYR A 38 3.12 3.89 7.79
N THR A 39 4.13 4.65 8.21
CA THR A 39 4.53 4.80 9.62
C THR A 39 4.86 6.27 9.86
N CYS A 40 4.23 6.87 10.86
CA CYS A 40 4.44 8.26 11.23
C CYS A 40 5.45 8.40 12.37
N PHE A 41 5.97 9.61 12.55
CA PHE A 41 7.00 9.94 13.52
C PHE A 41 6.61 9.60 14.97
N GLU A 42 5.32 9.69 15.32
CA GLU A 42 4.79 9.34 16.64
C GLU A 42 4.44 7.85 16.79
N GLY A 43 4.78 7.02 15.80
CA GLY A 43 4.56 5.58 15.81
C GLY A 43 3.23 5.10 15.26
N THR A 44 2.32 6.00 14.87
CA THR A 44 1.09 5.61 14.14
C THR A 44 1.46 4.93 12.82
N ARG A 45 0.80 3.82 12.54
CA ARG A 45 1.05 3.03 11.33
C ARG A 45 -0.23 2.51 10.72
N GLY A 46 -0.17 2.14 9.46
CA GLY A 46 -1.34 1.59 8.77
C GLY A 46 -1.09 1.29 7.31
N LEU A 47 -2.21 1.12 6.63
CA LEU A 47 -2.27 0.83 5.20
C LEU A 47 -3.31 1.76 4.60
N GLY A 48 -3.01 2.38 3.46
CA GLY A 48 -3.93 3.31 2.83
C GLY A 48 -3.84 3.32 1.32
N ARG A 49 -4.96 3.64 0.69
CA ARG A 49 -5.09 3.88 -0.74
C ARG A 49 -5.76 5.22 -0.98
N VAL A 50 -5.19 6.02 -1.86
CA VAL A 50 -5.81 7.23 -2.37
C VAL A 50 -6.47 6.92 -3.71
N ASN A 51 -7.76 7.22 -3.81
CA ASN A 51 -8.53 7.05 -5.05
C ASN A 51 -8.46 8.31 -5.92
N SER A 52 -8.87 8.19 -7.19
CA SER A 52 -8.81 9.29 -8.17
C SER A 52 -9.69 10.49 -7.82
N ASP A 53 -10.74 10.27 -7.04
CA ASP A 53 -11.65 11.30 -6.53
C ASP A 53 -11.16 11.98 -5.25
N GLY A 54 -9.95 11.67 -4.79
CA GLY A 54 -9.37 12.21 -3.56
C GLY A 54 -9.92 11.59 -2.28
N SER A 55 -10.74 10.54 -2.37
CA SER A 55 -11.10 9.71 -1.21
C SER A 55 -9.93 8.85 -0.76
N VAL A 56 -9.92 8.50 0.53
CA VAL A 56 -8.88 7.62 1.09
C VAL A 56 -9.55 6.48 1.84
N THR A 57 -9.08 5.27 1.59
CA THR A 57 -9.52 4.06 2.31
C THR A 57 -8.31 3.36 2.89
N GLY A 58 -8.45 2.82 4.09
CA GLY A 58 -7.33 2.14 4.71
C GLY A 58 -7.59 1.68 6.14
N SER A 59 -6.50 1.42 6.83
CA SER A 59 -6.50 1.08 8.25
C SER A 59 -5.47 1.93 8.98
N ILE A 60 -5.71 2.19 10.25
CA ILE A 60 -4.84 2.97 11.13
C ILE A 60 -4.72 2.27 12.48
N GLN A 61 -3.51 2.23 13.00
CA GLN A 61 -3.18 1.81 14.35
C GLN A 61 -2.39 2.92 15.02
N PHE A 62 -2.99 3.56 16.01
CA PHE A 62 -2.38 4.70 16.69
C PHE A 62 -1.18 4.26 17.55
N GLN A 63 -0.08 5.01 17.46
CA GLN A 63 1.16 4.78 18.22
C GLN A 63 1.70 3.33 18.14
N GLY A 64 1.36 2.62 17.08
CA GLY A 64 1.78 1.23 16.89
C GLY A 64 1.18 0.23 17.89
N ALA A 65 0.23 0.67 18.73
CA ALA A 65 -0.44 -0.11 19.75
C ALA A 65 -1.96 -0.01 19.63
N GLY A 66 -2.68 -0.88 20.33
CA GLY A 66 -4.14 -0.85 20.33
C GLY A 66 -4.77 -1.48 19.08
N GLU A 67 -6.06 -1.26 18.96
CA GLU A 67 -6.88 -1.84 17.90
C GLU A 67 -6.62 -1.19 16.54
N VAL A 68 -6.55 -2.00 15.50
CA VAL A 68 -6.53 -1.51 14.11
C VAL A 68 -7.94 -1.07 13.72
N ARG A 69 -8.09 0.18 13.32
CA ARG A 69 -9.35 0.76 12.87
C ARG A 69 -9.35 0.94 11.37
N HIS A 70 -10.49 0.69 10.75
CA HIS A 70 -10.70 1.01 9.35
C HIS A 70 -11.10 2.48 9.20
N ALA A 71 -10.46 3.16 8.26
CA ALA A 71 -10.71 4.57 7.97
C ALA A 71 -11.19 4.71 6.52
N HIS A 72 -12.23 5.52 6.36
CA HIS A 72 -12.70 5.96 5.05
C HIS A 72 -12.88 7.48 5.09
N LEU A 73 -12.11 8.17 4.27
CA LEU A 73 -12.24 9.60 4.06
C LEU A 73 -13.00 9.83 2.76
N PRO A 74 -13.99 10.74 2.73
CA PRO A 74 -14.83 10.96 1.57
C PRO A 74 -14.06 11.53 0.37
N ALA A 75 -14.72 11.55 -0.79
CA ALA A 75 -14.20 12.22 -1.98
C ALA A 75 -13.81 13.66 -1.69
N ASN A 76 -12.83 14.18 -2.41
CA ASN A 76 -12.25 15.52 -2.26
C ASN A 76 -11.58 15.78 -0.89
N THR A 77 -11.29 14.74 -0.10
CA THR A 77 -10.49 14.91 1.12
C THR A 77 -9.06 15.33 0.78
N LEU A 78 -8.42 14.66 -0.18
CA LEU A 78 -7.12 15.07 -0.68
C LEU A 78 -7.28 15.85 -1.99
N GLN A 79 -6.73 17.05 -2.03
CA GLN A 79 -6.84 17.99 -3.14
C GLN A 79 -5.46 18.56 -3.50
N VAL A 80 -5.23 18.77 -4.79
CA VAL A 80 -4.11 19.58 -5.25
C VAL A 80 -4.52 21.05 -5.19
N LYS A 81 -3.73 21.86 -4.49
CA LYS A 81 -3.90 23.31 -4.40
C LYS A 81 -2.58 24.01 -4.77
N GLY A 82 -2.52 24.57 -5.95
CA GLY A 82 -1.26 25.07 -6.50
C GLY A 82 -0.23 23.96 -6.61
N GLU A 83 0.90 24.11 -5.96
CA GLU A 83 1.99 23.13 -5.95
C GLU A 83 1.94 22.14 -4.76
N SER A 84 0.92 22.24 -3.90
CA SER A 84 0.82 21.44 -2.68
C SER A 84 -0.34 20.47 -2.73
N VAL A 85 -0.21 19.35 -2.03
CA VAL A 85 -1.31 18.44 -1.72
C VAL A 85 -1.86 18.80 -0.34
N CYS A 86 -3.15 19.14 -0.26
CA CYS A 86 -3.78 19.57 0.99
C CYS A 86 -4.92 18.61 1.37
N ALA A 87 -5.17 18.44 2.67
CA ALA A 87 -6.28 17.65 3.18
C ALA A 87 -7.42 18.56 3.67
N SER A 88 -8.63 18.30 3.18
CA SER A 88 -9.86 18.93 3.68
C SER A 88 -10.58 17.94 4.59
N LEU A 89 -10.43 18.11 5.89
CA LEU A 89 -11.03 17.25 6.90
C LEU A 89 -12.24 17.96 7.53
N ARG A 90 -13.38 17.28 7.55
CA ARG A 90 -14.59 17.83 8.20
C ARG A 90 -14.33 18.02 9.70
N GLY A 91 -14.67 19.21 10.19
CA GLY A 91 -14.50 19.55 11.61
C GLY A 91 -13.16 20.18 11.96
N LEU A 92 -12.20 20.27 11.01
CA LEU A 92 -10.99 21.05 11.19
C LEU A 92 -11.19 22.44 10.55
N PRO A 93 -10.89 23.53 11.27
CA PRO A 93 -11.01 24.90 10.73
C PRO A 93 -9.91 25.25 9.71
N MET A 94 -8.88 24.40 9.60
CA MET A 94 -7.74 24.60 8.71
C MET A 94 -7.58 23.40 7.78
N GLN A 95 -6.98 23.65 6.62
CA GLN A 95 -6.60 22.61 5.67
C GLN A 95 -5.08 22.42 5.71
N PRO A 96 -4.57 21.38 6.37
CA PRO A 96 -3.14 21.11 6.34
C PRO A 96 -2.70 20.77 4.92
N CYS A 97 -1.59 21.36 4.51
CA CYS A 97 -0.92 21.00 3.26
C CYS A 97 0.35 20.21 3.55
N PHE A 98 0.79 19.42 2.60
CA PHE A 98 1.88 18.47 2.78
C PHE A 98 2.94 18.66 1.71
N ASN A 99 4.20 18.62 2.14
CA ASN A 99 5.34 18.42 1.28
C ASN A 99 5.54 16.91 1.08
N LEU A 100 5.82 16.49 -0.13
CA LEU A 100 5.96 15.10 -0.48
C LEU A 100 7.31 14.87 -1.13
N ASP A 101 8.19 14.19 -0.40
CA ASP A 101 9.56 13.90 -0.81
C ASP A 101 9.66 12.45 -1.26
N ARG A 102 10.02 12.23 -2.51
CA ARG A 102 10.29 10.90 -3.04
C ARG A 102 11.58 10.37 -2.43
N THR A 103 11.51 9.25 -1.72
CA THR A 103 12.67 8.61 -1.09
C THR A 103 13.21 7.44 -1.90
N SER A 104 12.35 6.82 -2.74
CA SER A 104 12.77 5.77 -3.68
C SER A 104 11.77 5.60 -4.82
N ALA A 105 11.98 4.62 -5.68
CA ALA A 105 11.02 4.25 -6.72
C ALA A 105 9.65 3.82 -6.17
N ASN A 106 9.60 3.35 -4.92
CA ASN A 106 8.40 2.78 -4.30
C ASN A 106 8.03 3.44 -2.96
N SER A 107 8.74 4.49 -2.55
CA SER A 107 8.52 5.14 -1.25
C SER A 107 8.61 6.66 -1.35
N PHE A 108 7.90 7.31 -0.42
CA PHE A 108 7.97 8.75 -0.23
C PHE A 108 7.74 9.09 1.24
N ARG A 109 8.17 10.28 1.63
CA ARG A 109 7.87 10.91 2.91
C ARG A 109 6.86 12.02 2.68
N GLY A 110 5.81 12.05 3.49
CA GLY A 110 4.88 13.17 3.56
C GLY A 110 5.06 13.90 4.87
N SER A 111 5.30 15.22 4.84
CA SER A 111 5.41 16.06 6.03
C SER A 111 4.42 17.21 5.96
N ILE A 112 3.94 17.67 7.13
CA ILE A 112 3.08 18.86 7.17
C ILE A 112 3.91 20.08 6.81
N SER A 113 3.44 20.88 5.85
CA SER A 113 4.13 22.10 5.40
C SER A 113 4.35 23.05 6.58
N GLY A 114 5.59 23.48 6.76
CA GLY A 114 6.00 24.29 7.91
C GLY A 114 6.28 23.54 9.20
N LEU A 115 6.00 22.24 9.28
CA LEU A 115 6.23 21.36 10.44
C LEU A 115 7.00 20.12 10.02
N GLY A 116 8.25 20.27 9.60
CA GLY A 116 9.06 19.19 9.04
C GLY A 116 9.29 17.98 9.97
N PHE A 117 9.11 18.15 11.28
CA PHE A 117 9.18 17.06 12.25
C PHE A 117 7.92 16.15 12.25
N ALA A 118 6.79 16.66 11.76
CA ALA A 118 5.53 15.92 11.67
C ALA A 118 5.43 15.26 10.29
N TYR A 119 5.91 14.05 10.18
CA TYR A 119 5.99 13.32 8.93
C TYR A 119 5.51 11.87 9.06
N CYS A 120 5.17 11.28 7.92
CA CYS A 120 4.96 9.84 7.77
C CYS A 120 5.80 9.35 6.58
N ASP A 121 6.37 8.18 6.74
CA ASP A 121 7.04 7.44 5.66
C ASP A 121 6.06 6.45 5.03
N PHE A 122 5.97 6.48 3.72
CA PHE A 122 5.07 5.64 2.93
C PHE A 122 5.87 4.72 2.03
N THR A 123 5.57 3.43 2.07
CA THR A 123 6.16 2.43 1.19
C THR A 123 5.06 1.69 0.44
N ARG A 124 5.19 1.59 -0.87
CA ARG A 124 4.22 0.90 -1.72
C ARG A 124 4.02 -0.54 -1.24
N HIS A 125 2.79 -0.88 -0.95
CA HIS A 125 2.42 -2.25 -0.63
C HIS A 125 2.48 -3.09 -1.90
N ALA A 126 3.48 -3.96 -2.01
CA ALA A 126 3.52 -4.99 -3.04
C ALA A 126 2.48 -6.05 -2.67
N GLY A 127 1.23 -5.86 -3.11
CA GLY A 127 0.24 -6.92 -3.06
C GLY A 127 0.83 -8.13 -3.76
N ARG A 128 1.06 -9.23 -3.05
CA ARG A 128 1.23 -10.53 -3.70
C ARG A 128 -0.05 -10.78 -4.46
N THR A 129 0.01 -10.62 -5.77
CA THR A 129 -0.93 -11.27 -6.67
C THR A 129 -0.59 -12.77 -6.55
N THR A 130 -1.15 -13.43 -5.56
CA THR A 130 -1.30 -14.88 -5.63
C THR A 130 -2.26 -15.09 -6.78
N VAL A 131 -1.72 -15.25 -7.99
CA VAL A 131 -2.41 -15.98 -9.04
C VAL A 131 -2.50 -17.39 -8.45
N ALA A 132 -3.63 -17.66 -7.78
CA ALA A 132 -4.01 -19.01 -7.45
C ALA A 132 -4.21 -19.70 -8.80
N HIS A 133 -3.16 -20.33 -9.32
CA HIS A 133 -3.31 -21.40 -10.26
C HIS A 133 -4.16 -22.44 -9.50
N GLY A 134 -5.44 -22.51 -9.87
CA GLY A 134 -6.35 -23.50 -9.38
C GLY A 134 -5.84 -24.89 -9.72
N VAL A 135 -5.06 -25.45 -8.81
CA VAL A 135 -4.94 -26.89 -8.70
C VAL A 135 -6.28 -27.33 -8.15
N GLN A 136 -7.18 -27.71 -9.05
CA GLN A 136 -8.36 -28.50 -8.73
C GLN A 136 -7.88 -29.76 -8.03
N ARG A 137 -7.88 -29.71 -6.70
CA ARG A 137 -7.76 -30.90 -5.87
C ARG A 137 -9.07 -31.63 -6.05
N THR A 138 -9.04 -32.66 -6.90
CA THR A 138 -10.09 -33.65 -7.00
C THR A 138 -10.31 -34.21 -5.61
N GLN A 139 -11.41 -33.82 -4.97
CA GLN A 139 -11.87 -34.47 -3.75
C GLN A 139 -12.33 -35.85 -4.13
N THR A 140 -11.49 -36.84 -3.86
CA THR A 140 -11.87 -38.24 -3.90
C THR A 140 -12.94 -38.41 -2.83
N ALA A 141 -14.17 -38.72 -3.27
CA ALA A 141 -15.29 -39.03 -2.40
C ALA A 141 -14.91 -40.23 -1.52
N GLN A 142 -14.91 -40.03 -0.22
CA GLN A 142 -14.83 -41.11 0.75
C GLN A 142 -16.11 -41.92 0.64
N PRO A 143 -16.01 -43.28 0.54
CA PRO A 143 -17.20 -44.14 0.61
C PRO A 143 -17.77 -44.08 2.03
N LEU A 144 -19.08 -43.89 2.10
CA LEU A 144 -19.89 -44.01 3.32
C LEU A 144 -19.69 -45.38 3.96
N GLY A 145 -18.92 -45.42 5.03
CA GLY A 145 -18.79 -46.57 5.89
C GLY A 145 -20.11 -46.82 6.64
N LEU A 146 -20.70 -47.98 6.37
CA LEU A 146 -21.85 -48.51 7.06
C LEU A 146 -21.56 -48.63 8.57
N ARG A 147 -22.40 -48.01 9.37
CA ARG A 147 -22.42 -48.11 10.82
C ARG A 147 -22.88 -49.54 11.22
N PRO A 148 -22.14 -50.31 12.04
CA PRO A 148 -22.68 -51.55 12.59
C PRO A 148 -23.69 -51.19 13.69
N THR A 149 -24.89 -51.74 13.56
CA THR A 149 -25.92 -51.77 14.57
C THR A 149 -25.47 -52.65 15.74
N LEU A 150 -25.31 -52.07 16.91
CA LEU A 150 -25.18 -52.80 18.16
C LEU A 150 -26.58 -53.30 18.58
N THR A 151 -26.81 -54.57 18.45
CA THR A 151 -27.92 -55.28 19.08
C THR A 151 -27.68 -55.32 20.59
N ALA A 152 -28.63 -54.76 21.33
CA ALA A 152 -28.69 -54.93 22.78
C ALA A 152 -29.17 -56.36 23.07
N ASP A 153 -28.34 -57.11 23.75
CA ASP A 153 -28.75 -58.36 24.37
C ASP A 153 -29.20 -58.14 25.81
N THR A 154 -30.48 -58.37 26.05
CA THR A 154 -31.09 -58.38 27.37
C THR A 154 -31.02 -59.83 27.87
N ASN A 155 -30.32 -60.07 28.96
CA ASN A 155 -30.68 -61.17 29.84
C ASN A 155 -30.13 -61.05 31.25
N ASN A 156 -31.05 -61.06 32.20
CA ASN A 156 -31.07 -61.55 33.60
C ASN A 156 -30.54 -60.60 34.67
#